data_6b92529e5c7a92cb08c5ef374164901c
#
_entry.id   6b92529e5c7a92cb08c5ef374164901c
#
_cell.length_a   1.000
_cell.length_b   1.000
_cell.length_c   1.000
_cell.angle_alpha   90.00
_cell.angle_beta   90.00
_cell.angle_gamma   90.00
#
_symmetry.space_group_name_H-M   'P 1'
#
loop_
_entity.id
_entity.type
_entity.pdbx_description
1 polymer ?
#
loop_
_entity_poly.entity_id
_entity_poly.type
_entity_poly.pdbx_seq_one_letter_code
_entity_poly.pdbx_strand_id
1 'polypeptide(L)'
;MDYLKKIRNFSIIAHIDHGKSTLADRLIEKTGLVASRDMKEQFLDNMDIERERGITIKLQTTRLSYKAKDGEEYVLNLIDTPGHVDFNYEVSRSLAACDGAVLVVDATQGVEAQTLGNVYLALDEDLEILPVLNKMDLDSARPEEAKAEIEEIIGIDAEEAPQISAKTGLGIDEMLEKLVEVIPPPEGNPDDRLKGLIFDSYYDSYKGVVIYTRIFDGRVKKGDFIRMMNTGKDYEVTEVGYCIPSMVPSKELKAGEVGYICASIKQVADARVGDTITLTKSPTEHPLKGYKKAQSMVYCGVYPAEGEKYENVKDALEKLQVNDAAFNFESENSAALGFGYRCGFLGLLHMDVIIERLDREFDLNVVTTLPSVIYKVVMKDGSEIMVQNPSNLPDPADIQRIEEPIVSAEIMTPKDYVGTIMTLCQSRRGNMVNMEYLTETRVQLHYEIPLNEVIYDFFDALKSKTKGYASLDYEFKEYRAAKLVKLDILLNKELIDAFSTIVPEEAAYAKGRTICSKLKKLIPMHQFEVPIQAAIGQKVIARETVRAYRKDVIAKCYGGDISRKKKLLEKQKEGKKRMRQFGRVEVPQEAFTEVLKFDDDK
;
A
#
# COMPACT_ATOMS: atom_id res chain seq x y z
N MET A 1 29.66 27.42 7.67
CA MET A 1 29.77 25.98 7.32
C MET A 1 29.96 25.07 8.54
N ASP A 2 30.22 25.59 9.71
CA ASP A 2 30.37 24.75 10.93
C ASP A 2 29.06 24.09 11.39
N TYR A 3 27.89 24.68 11.07
CA TYR A 3 26.59 24.13 11.45
C TYR A 3 26.23 22.84 10.67
N LEU A 4 26.67 22.71 9.41
CA LEU A 4 26.42 21.50 8.60
C LEU A 4 27.03 20.26 9.25
N LYS A 5 28.23 20.37 9.82
CA LYS A 5 28.92 19.28 10.51
C LYS A 5 28.11 18.69 11.68
N LYS A 6 27.18 19.48 12.22
CA LYS A 6 26.33 19.11 13.36
C LYS A 6 24.94 18.61 12.97
N ILE A 7 24.67 18.48 11.67
CA ILE A 7 23.39 17.94 11.17
C ILE A 7 23.58 16.49 10.75
N ARG A 8 22.58 15.64 11.04
CA ARG A 8 22.45 14.26 10.53
C ARG A 8 21.03 14.07 10.02
N ASN A 9 20.89 13.82 8.74
CA ASN A 9 19.61 13.51 8.11
C ASN A 9 19.57 12.01 7.86
N PHE A 10 18.68 11.31 8.52
CA PHE A 10 18.63 9.85 8.44
C PHE A 10 17.22 9.31 8.47
N SER A 11 17.05 8.11 7.94
CA SER A 11 15.84 7.32 8.02
C SER A 11 16.11 6.02 8.77
N ILE A 12 15.07 5.43 9.34
CA ILE A 12 15.12 4.09 9.90
C ILE A 12 14.50 3.13 8.90
N ILE A 13 15.28 2.17 8.41
CA ILE A 13 14.82 1.10 7.54
C ILE A 13 14.81 -0.23 8.28
N ALA A 14 13.77 -1.00 8.12
CA ALA A 14 13.59 -2.28 8.81
C ALA A 14 12.57 -3.15 8.08
N HIS A 15 12.65 -4.46 8.33
CA HIS A 15 11.52 -5.33 8.03
C HIS A 15 10.35 -5.06 8.99
N ILE A 16 9.14 -5.49 8.60
CA ILE A 16 7.94 -5.42 9.46
C ILE A 16 8.24 -6.14 10.78
N ASP A 17 7.77 -5.59 11.90
CA ASP A 17 7.93 -6.13 13.25
C ASP A 17 9.38 -6.18 13.79
N HIS A 18 10.39 -5.67 13.08
CA HIS A 18 11.76 -5.54 13.60
C HIS A 18 11.94 -4.42 14.64
N GLY A 19 10.90 -3.60 14.86
CA GLY A 19 10.86 -2.61 15.93
C GLY A 19 11.24 -1.19 15.52
N LYS A 20 11.02 -0.83 14.25
CA LYS A 20 11.27 0.52 13.68
C LYS A 20 10.59 1.64 14.49
N SER A 21 9.26 1.59 14.62
CA SER A 21 8.49 2.64 15.33
C SER A 21 8.83 2.69 16.81
N THR A 22 9.11 1.54 17.45
CA THR A 22 9.57 1.47 18.83
C THR A 22 10.93 2.14 19.01
N LEU A 23 11.85 1.98 18.03
CA LEU A 23 13.14 2.66 18.06
C LEU A 23 12.96 4.17 17.89
N ALA A 24 12.14 4.61 16.96
CA ALA A 24 11.82 6.03 16.76
C ALA A 24 11.29 6.67 18.06
N ASP A 25 10.39 6.00 18.78
CA ASP A 25 9.89 6.43 20.08
C ASP A 25 11.02 6.59 21.11
N ARG A 26 11.96 5.64 21.15
CA ARG A 26 13.11 5.71 22.08
C ARG A 26 14.05 6.85 21.76
N LEU A 27 14.27 7.15 20.48
CA LEU A 27 15.09 8.30 20.08
C LEU A 27 14.44 9.63 20.52
N ILE A 28 13.12 9.76 20.37
CA ILE A 28 12.36 10.93 20.83
C ILE A 28 12.44 11.07 22.36
N GLU A 29 12.28 9.98 23.10
CA GLU A 29 12.37 9.98 24.55
C GLU A 29 13.78 10.36 25.04
N LYS A 30 14.82 9.73 24.48
CA LYS A 30 16.22 9.94 24.86
C LYS A 30 16.73 11.35 24.56
N THR A 31 16.27 11.95 23.49
CA THR A 31 16.61 13.33 23.15
C THR A 31 15.81 14.36 23.96
N GLY A 32 14.89 13.90 24.83
CA GLY A 32 14.13 14.76 25.72
C GLY A 32 13.11 15.66 25.03
N LEU A 33 12.77 15.34 23.78
CA LEU A 33 11.80 16.10 23.00
C LEU A 33 10.40 16.04 23.61
N VAL A 34 10.04 14.89 24.17
CA VAL A 34 8.79 14.63 24.88
C VAL A 34 9.11 14.08 26.25
N ALA A 35 8.45 14.58 27.29
CA ALA A 35 8.64 14.05 28.64
C ALA A 35 8.12 12.61 28.72
N SER A 36 8.83 11.72 29.43
CA SER A 36 8.47 10.29 29.51
C SER A 36 7.04 10.02 29.97
N ARG A 37 6.45 10.92 30.78
CA ARG A 37 5.03 10.83 31.22
C ARG A 37 4.02 11.10 30.11
N ASP A 38 4.43 11.82 29.03
CA ASP A 38 3.58 12.24 27.92
C ASP A 38 3.81 11.37 26.67
N MET A 39 4.80 10.45 26.74
CA MET A 39 5.07 9.47 25.69
C MET A 39 3.92 8.46 25.59
N LYS A 40 3.55 8.17 24.34
CA LYS A 40 2.61 7.10 23.97
C LYS A 40 3.35 6.13 23.05
N GLU A 41 2.93 4.89 23.04
CA GLU A 41 3.45 3.93 22.06
C GLU A 41 3.13 4.41 20.65
N GLN A 42 4.08 4.25 19.72
CA GLN A 42 4.00 4.69 18.33
C GLN A 42 3.66 6.20 18.23
N PHE A 43 4.46 7.00 18.92
CA PHE A 43 4.22 8.43 19.09
C PHE A 43 4.20 9.21 17.76
N LEU A 44 4.99 8.77 16.75
CA LEU A 44 5.02 9.35 15.42
C LEU A 44 3.84 8.91 14.57
N ASP A 45 3.24 7.76 14.86
CA ASP A 45 2.11 7.24 14.10
C ASP A 45 0.84 8.05 14.48
N ASN A 46 0.51 9.02 13.65
CA ASN A 46 -0.57 9.98 13.93
C ASN A 46 -1.96 9.44 13.61
N MET A 47 -2.08 8.41 12.75
CA MET A 47 -3.34 7.80 12.41
C MET A 47 -3.69 6.66 13.37
N ASP A 48 -4.97 6.54 13.74
CA ASP A 48 -5.43 5.41 14.56
C ASP A 48 -5.20 4.08 13.84
N ILE A 49 -5.33 4.06 12.51
CA ILE A 49 -5.06 2.90 11.65
C ILE A 49 -3.60 2.42 11.77
N GLU A 50 -2.64 3.34 11.81
CA GLU A 50 -1.21 3.01 11.97
C GLU A 50 -0.99 2.28 13.29
N ARG A 51 -1.54 2.81 14.38
CA ARG A 51 -1.42 2.24 15.73
C ARG A 51 -2.13 0.89 15.88
N GLU A 52 -3.33 0.74 15.31
CA GLU A 52 -4.08 -0.50 15.35
C GLU A 52 -3.41 -1.64 14.56
N ARG A 53 -2.81 -1.30 13.42
CA ARG A 53 -2.14 -2.27 12.55
C ARG A 53 -0.66 -2.47 12.87
N GLY A 54 -0.08 -1.62 13.72
CA GLY A 54 1.33 -1.67 14.10
C GLY A 54 2.29 -1.33 12.96
N ILE A 55 1.84 -0.56 11.95
CA ILE A 55 2.63 -0.20 10.77
C ILE A 55 2.59 1.30 10.54
N THR A 56 3.71 1.90 10.19
CA THR A 56 3.77 3.27 9.67
C THR A 56 3.26 3.29 8.25
N ILE A 57 2.29 4.15 7.96
CA ILE A 57 1.69 4.34 6.64
C ILE A 57 2.20 5.63 6.02
N LYS A 58 2.18 6.71 6.80
CA LYS A 58 2.56 8.04 6.32
C LYS A 58 3.93 8.45 6.84
N LEU A 59 4.73 8.98 5.94
CA LEU A 59 6.02 9.57 6.25
C LEU A 59 5.87 10.67 7.32
N GLN A 60 6.73 10.64 8.33
CA GLN A 60 6.84 11.68 9.37
C GLN A 60 8.27 12.17 9.46
N THR A 61 8.43 13.47 9.70
CA THR A 61 9.76 14.05 9.91
C THR A 61 9.83 14.71 11.28
N THR A 62 10.90 14.44 12.01
CA THR A 62 11.09 14.95 13.37
C THR A 62 12.53 15.41 13.57
N ARG A 63 12.68 16.64 14.03
CA ARG A 63 13.98 17.21 14.40
C ARG A 63 14.25 16.95 15.87
N LEU A 64 15.35 16.24 16.17
CA LEU A 64 15.82 15.92 17.49
C LEU A 64 17.09 16.71 17.81
N SER A 65 17.28 17.13 19.06
CA SER A 65 18.54 17.72 19.54
C SER A 65 19.24 16.70 20.42
N TYR A 66 20.48 16.36 20.08
CA TYR A 66 21.28 15.38 20.80
C TYR A 66 22.62 15.97 21.24
N LYS A 67 22.92 15.86 22.55
CA LYS A 67 24.21 16.25 23.09
C LYS A 67 25.10 15.02 23.18
N ALA A 68 26.10 14.95 22.29
CA ALA A 68 27.02 13.82 22.19
C ALA A 68 28.10 13.87 23.30
N LYS A 69 28.82 12.77 23.44
CA LYS A 69 29.92 12.63 24.43
C LYS A 69 31.09 13.59 24.17
N ASP A 70 31.26 14.06 22.95
CA ASP A 70 32.24 15.10 22.57
C ASP A 70 31.90 16.49 23.15
N GLY A 71 30.70 16.63 23.76
CA GLY A 71 30.19 17.86 24.34
C GLY A 71 29.48 18.78 23.36
N GLU A 72 29.43 18.43 22.08
CA GLU A 72 28.77 19.19 21.03
C GLU A 72 27.27 18.81 20.93
N GLU A 73 26.47 19.75 20.45
CA GLU A 73 25.04 19.54 20.22
C GLU A 73 24.79 19.29 18.75
N TYR A 74 24.20 18.14 18.43
CA TYR A 74 23.85 17.71 17.09
C TYR A 74 22.35 17.85 16.83
N VAL A 75 22.02 18.19 15.58
CA VAL A 75 20.66 18.19 15.05
C VAL A 75 20.46 16.89 14.28
N LEU A 76 19.60 16.04 14.76
CA LEU A 76 19.26 14.77 14.14
C LEU A 76 17.87 14.92 13.50
N ASN A 77 17.79 14.91 12.19
CA ASN A 77 16.54 14.93 11.45
C ASN A 77 16.17 13.49 11.11
N LEU A 78 15.24 12.93 11.87
CA LEU A 78 14.66 11.62 11.62
C LEU A 78 13.54 11.76 10.59
N ILE A 79 13.65 11.04 9.48
CA ILE A 79 12.59 10.88 8.49
C ILE A 79 12.07 9.44 8.63
N ASP A 80 10.93 9.28 9.32
CA ASP A 80 10.34 7.97 9.54
C ASP A 80 9.62 7.47 8.28
N THR A 81 9.90 6.23 7.87
CA THR A 81 9.43 5.63 6.62
C THR A 81 8.47 4.48 6.89
N PRO A 82 7.51 4.19 6.01
CA PRO A 82 6.80 2.92 6.04
C PRO A 82 7.76 1.73 5.96
N GLY A 83 7.35 0.58 6.50
CA GLY A 83 8.14 -0.66 6.44
C GLY A 83 7.56 -1.75 5.54
N HIS A 84 6.42 -1.51 4.88
CA HIS A 84 5.71 -2.50 4.07
C HIS A 84 6.02 -2.33 2.58
N VAL A 85 6.09 -3.45 1.84
CA VAL A 85 6.40 -3.47 0.40
C VAL A 85 5.47 -2.58 -0.45
N ASP A 86 4.19 -2.49 -0.10
CA ASP A 86 3.23 -1.63 -0.80
C ASP A 86 3.61 -0.15 -0.76
N PHE A 87 4.47 0.26 0.19
CA PHE A 87 4.90 1.64 0.39
C PHE A 87 6.37 1.89 -0.02
N ASN A 88 6.97 1.03 -0.84
CA ASN A 88 8.37 1.21 -1.31
C ASN A 88 8.60 2.56 -2.00
N TYR A 89 7.56 3.13 -2.61
CA TYR A 89 7.62 4.46 -3.20
C TYR A 89 7.85 5.56 -2.14
N GLU A 90 7.18 5.47 -0.99
CA GLU A 90 7.36 6.36 0.15
C GLU A 90 8.76 6.22 0.76
N VAL A 91 9.25 4.98 0.86
CA VAL A 91 10.60 4.67 1.35
C VAL A 91 11.66 5.33 0.45
N SER A 92 11.60 5.12 -0.85
CA SER A 92 12.55 5.73 -1.81
C SER A 92 12.58 7.26 -1.70
N ARG A 93 11.42 7.92 -1.56
CA ARG A 93 11.33 9.38 -1.40
C ARG A 93 12.00 9.88 -0.12
N SER A 94 11.81 9.16 0.96
CA SER A 94 12.39 9.49 2.25
C SER A 94 13.89 9.34 2.23
N LEU A 95 14.39 8.26 1.66
CA LEU A 95 15.82 7.98 1.55
C LEU A 95 16.55 9.06 0.73
N ALA A 96 16.00 9.51 -0.39
CA ALA A 96 16.60 10.59 -1.18
C ALA A 96 16.67 11.94 -0.43
N ALA A 97 15.95 12.11 0.67
CA ALA A 97 16.07 13.28 1.55
C ALA A 97 17.07 13.06 2.71
N CYS A 98 17.69 11.89 2.81
CA CYS A 98 18.64 11.52 3.87
C CYS A 98 20.10 11.58 3.41
N ASP A 99 21.01 11.52 4.37
CA ASP A 99 22.46 11.35 4.18
C ASP A 99 22.90 9.97 4.66
N GLY A 100 22.03 9.24 5.39
CA GLY A 100 22.26 7.88 5.81
C GLY A 100 21.00 7.19 6.29
N ALA A 101 21.12 5.89 6.54
CA ALA A 101 20.05 5.04 7.00
C ALA A 101 20.47 4.19 8.20
N VAL A 102 19.58 4.03 9.17
CA VAL A 102 19.74 3.08 10.29
C VAL A 102 19.01 1.81 9.91
N LEU A 103 19.76 0.74 9.67
CA LEU A 103 19.22 -0.58 9.34
C LEU A 103 18.96 -1.36 10.62
N VAL A 104 17.69 -1.54 10.97
CA VAL A 104 17.29 -2.31 12.17
C VAL A 104 17.02 -3.76 11.80
N VAL A 105 17.79 -4.65 12.39
CA VAL A 105 17.65 -6.09 12.23
C VAL A 105 17.25 -6.72 13.58
N ASP A 106 16.20 -7.53 13.56
CA ASP A 106 15.80 -8.33 14.72
C ASP A 106 16.82 -9.46 14.95
N ALA A 107 17.51 -9.42 16.10
CA ALA A 107 18.53 -10.42 16.44
C ALA A 107 17.97 -11.84 16.61
N THR A 108 16.65 -12.03 16.62
CA THR A 108 16.00 -13.36 16.67
C THR A 108 15.63 -13.91 15.30
N GLN A 109 15.45 -13.03 14.31
CA GLN A 109 15.00 -13.39 12.96
C GLN A 109 16.09 -13.22 11.90
N GLY A 110 17.04 -12.28 12.11
CA GLY A 110 18.11 -11.97 11.18
C GLY A 110 17.64 -11.17 9.96
N VAL A 111 18.32 -11.35 8.82
CA VAL A 111 18.04 -10.63 7.57
C VAL A 111 16.81 -11.22 6.88
N GLU A 112 15.87 -10.37 6.49
CA GLU A 112 14.61 -10.71 5.82
C GLU A 112 14.52 -10.07 4.42
N ALA A 113 13.58 -10.49 3.55
CA ALA A 113 13.51 -10.01 2.16
C ALA A 113 13.37 -8.49 2.05
N GLN A 114 12.49 -7.87 2.86
CA GLN A 114 12.34 -6.41 2.87
C GLN A 114 13.57 -5.68 3.42
N THR A 115 14.38 -6.34 4.24
CA THR A 115 15.67 -5.81 4.68
C THR A 115 16.56 -5.54 3.48
N LEU A 116 16.69 -6.52 2.57
CA LEU A 116 17.47 -6.38 1.34
C LEU A 116 16.88 -5.31 0.41
N GLY A 117 15.59 -5.36 0.14
CA GLY A 117 14.91 -4.37 -0.71
C GLY A 117 15.16 -2.93 -0.23
N ASN A 118 15.01 -2.69 1.08
CA ASN A 118 15.27 -1.38 1.67
C ASN A 118 16.75 -0.96 1.62
N VAL A 119 17.67 -1.91 1.79
CA VAL A 119 19.11 -1.66 1.66
C VAL A 119 19.46 -1.26 0.23
N TYR A 120 18.94 -1.97 -0.77
CA TYR A 120 19.18 -1.60 -2.17
C TYR A 120 18.65 -0.21 -2.50
N LEU A 121 17.46 0.16 -2.00
CA LEU A 121 16.94 1.52 -2.15
C LEU A 121 17.84 2.58 -1.49
N ALA A 122 18.46 2.26 -0.35
CA ALA A 122 19.40 3.16 0.33
C ALA A 122 20.72 3.28 -0.45
N LEU A 123 21.23 2.18 -1.00
CA LEU A 123 22.45 2.17 -1.83
C LEU A 123 22.23 2.90 -3.17
N ASP A 124 21.05 2.81 -3.78
CA ASP A 124 20.71 3.55 -5.01
C ASP A 124 20.73 5.08 -4.83
N GLU A 125 20.62 5.55 -3.59
CA GLU A 125 20.72 6.97 -3.21
C GLU A 125 22.07 7.30 -2.53
N ASP A 126 23.07 6.41 -2.64
CA ASP A 126 24.43 6.57 -2.09
C ASP A 126 24.46 6.86 -0.58
N LEU A 127 23.54 6.27 0.20
CA LEU A 127 23.45 6.51 1.64
C LEU A 127 24.43 5.65 2.42
N GLU A 128 25.00 6.23 3.48
CA GLU A 128 25.74 5.46 4.49
C GLU A 128 24.77 4.68 5.38
N ILE A 129 25.03 3.39 5.61
CA ILE A 129 24.14 2.51 6.34
C ILE A 129 24.76 2.10 7.67
N LEU A 130 24.06 2.39 8.77
CA LEU A 130 24.41 1.94 10.11
C LEU A 130 23.55 0.71 10.49
N PRO A 131 24.11 -0.51 10.48
CA PRO A 131 23.39 -1.69 10.98
C PRO A 131 23.22 -1.64 12.50
N VAL A 132 22.05 -2.05 13.00
CA VAL A 132 21.70 -2.08 14.42
C VAL A 132 20.94 -3.36 14.72
N LEU A 133 21.38 -4.12 15.74
CA LEU A 133 20.72 -5.34 16.19
C LEU A 133 19.72 -5.03 17.31
N ASN A 134 18.45 -5.27 17.05
CA ASN A 134 17.37 -5.02 18.00
C ASN A 134 16.85 -6.29 18.67
N LYS A 135 16.01 -6.11 19.69
CA LYS A 135 15.37 -7.15 20.52
C LYS A 135 16.36 -7.97 21.34
N MET A 136 17.44 -7.35 21.80
CA MET A 136 18.44 -7.98 22.67
C MET A 136 17.91 -8.34 24.07
N ASP A 137 16.67 -7.96 24.40
CA ASP A 137 15.97 -8.35 25.61
C ASP A 137 15.35 -9.76 25.55
N LEU A 138 15.37 -10.42 24.38
CA LEU A 138 14.81 -11.75 24.19
C LEU A 138 15.88 -12.83 24.35
N ASP A 139 15.56 -13.91 25.07
CA ASP A 139 16.47 -15.07 25.28
C ASP A 139 16.81 -15.79 23.97
N SER A 140 16.01 -15.60 22.93
CA SER A 140 16.22 -16.15 21.59
C SER A 140 17.12 -15.29 20.69
N ALA A 141 17.58 -14.14 21.16
CA ALA A 141 18.46 -13.27 20.39
C ALA A 141 19.81 -13.94 20.10
N ARG A 142 20.25 -13.84 18.84
CA ARG A 142 21.50 -14.42 18.32
C ARG A 142 22.31 -13.36 17.60
N PRO A 143 22.93 -12.43 18.33
CA PRO A 143 23.60 -11.29 17.72
C PRO A 143 24.73 -11.69 16.76
N GLU A 144 25.53 -12.70 17.10
CA GLU A 144 26.66 -13.10 16.26
C GLU A 144 26.19 -13.75 14.94
N GLU A 145 25.10 -14.53 14.98
CA GLU A 145 24.50 -15.08 13.76
C GLU A 145 23.91 -13.95 12.88
N ALA A 146 23.21 -12.99 13.49
CA ALA A 146 22.64 -11.86 12.77
C ALA A 146 23.71 -10.93 12.15
N LYS A 147 24.84 -10.70 12.84
CA LYS A 147 25.99 -9.97 12.27
C LYS A 147 26.54 -10.69 11.05
N ALA A 148 26.80 -11.99 11.18
CA ALA A 148 27.29 -12.79 10.07
C ALA A 148 26.33 -12.77 8.86
N GLU A 149 25.00 -12.84 9.10
CA GLU A 149 24.02 -12.71 8.02
C GLU A 149 24.08 -11.32 7.33
N ILE A 150 24.27 -10.24 8.10
CA ILE A 150 24.41 -8.88 7.53
C ILE A 150 25.65 -8.81 6.64
N GLU A 151 26.79 -9.34 7.10
CA GLU A 151 28.04 -9.33 6.35
C GLU A 151 28.00 -10.24 5.12
N GLU A 152 27.47 -11.47 5.25
CA GLU A 152 27.44 -12.45 4.16
C GLU A 152 26.39 -12.12 3.10
N ILE A 153 25.19 -11.66 3.51
CA ILE A 153 24.06 -11.46 2.62
C ILE A 153 24.04 -10.04 2.05
N ILE A 154 24.31 -9.03 2.90
CA ILE A 154 24.22 -7.61 2.53
C ILE A 154 25.58 -7.06 2.10
N GLY A 155 26.66 -7.56 2.70
CA GLY A 155 28.05 -7.09 2.43
C GLY A 155 28.42 -5.82 3.20
N ILE A 156 27.71 -5.49 4.29
CA ILE A 156 28.00 -4.36 5.17
C ILE A 156 28.69 -4.88 6.44
N ASP A 157 29.76 -4.22 6.86
CA ASP A 157 30.46 -4.54 8.11
C ASP A 157 29.51 -4.34 9.31
N ALA A 158 29.31 -5.41 10.07
CA ALA A 158 28.45 -5.43 11.24
C ALA A 158 29.20 -5.78 12.56
N GLU A 159 30.55 -5.88 12.53
CA GLU A 159 31.33 -6.26 13.71
C GLU A 159 31.06 -5.33 14.90
N GLU A 160 31.03 -4.02 14.66
CA GLU A 160 30.74 -2.98 15.67
C GLU A 160 29.27 -2.54 15.68
N ALA A 161 28.34 -3.31 15.09
CA ALA A 161 26.92 -2.95 15.07
C ALA A 161 26.35 -2.80 16.49
N PRO A 162 25.72 -1.68 16.85
CA PRO A 162 25.09 -1.48 18.15
C PRO A 162 24.05 -2.55 18.44
N GLN A 163 24.11 -3.12 19.66
CA GLN A 163 23.15 -4.11 20.14
C GLN A 163 22.17 -3.42 21.08
N ILE A 164 20.92 -3.34 20.68
CA ILE A 164 19.89 -2.57 21.39
C ILE A 164 18.65 -3.40 21.75
N SER A 165 17.91 -2.88 22.71
CA SER A 165 16.50 -3.21 22.87
C SER A 165 15.70 -1.91 22.83
N ALA A 166 15.00 -1.67 21.71
CA ALA A 166 14.10 -0.54 21.59
C ALA A 166 12.99 -0.58 22.65
N LYS A 167 12.56 -1.78 23.07
CA LYS A 167 11.55 -1.96 24.11
C LYS A 167 12.01 -1.51 25.47
N THR A 168 13.23 -1.86 25.89
CA THR A 168 13.76 -1.58 27.24
C THR A 168 14.62 -0.33 27.30
N GLY A 169 15.09 0.18 26.16
CA GLY A 169 16.01 1.31 26.06
C GLY A 169 17.49 0.93 26.21
N LEU A 170 17.79 -0.37 26.25
CA LEU A 170 19.19 -0.86 26.33
C LEU A 170 19.96 -0.46 25.05
N GLY A 171 21.20 0.01 25.19
CA GLY A 171 22.12 0.29 24.10
C GLY A 171 21.79 1.52 23.25
N ILE A 172 20.72 2.25 23.54
CA ILE A 172 20.28 3.42 22.72
C ILE A 172 21.30 4.57 22.75
N ASP A 173 21.93 4.84 23.90
CA ASP A 173 22.93 5.91 24.01
C ASP A 173 24.18 5.58 23.15
N GLU A 174 24.59 4.33 23.12
CA GLU A 174 25.72 3.86 22.28
C GLU A 174 25.36 3.93 20.79
N MET A 175 24.16 3.56 20.44
CA MET A 175 23.64 3.68 19.07
C MET A 175 23.62 5.15 18.61
N LEU A 176 23.17 6.10 19.45
CA LEU A 176 23.16 7.53 19.11
C LEU A 176 24.57 8.08 18.88
N GLU A 177 25.57 7.69 19.68
CA GLU A 177 26.97 8.05 19.44
C GLU A 177 27.47 7.49 18.12
N LYS A 178 27.19 6.21 17.84
CA LYS A 178 27.60 5.57 16.59
C LYS A 178 26.90 6.20 15.38
N LEU A 179 25.63 6.60 15.52
CA LEU A 179 24.89 7.33 14.49
C LEU A 179 25.58 8.65 14.12
N VAL A 180 26.00 9.44 15.11
CA VAL A 180 26.72 10.70 14.87
C VAL A 180 28.07 10.46 14.20
N GLU A 181 28.74 9.33 14.53
CA GLU A 181 30.03 8.97 13.94
C GLU A 181 29.90 8.50 12.48
N VAL A 182 28.96 7.60 12.20
CA VAL A 182 28.84 6.90 10.92
C VAL A 182 28.07 7.72 9.89
N ILE A 183 26.91 8.30 10.25
CA ILE A 183 26.14 9.09 9.28
C ILE A 183 26.88 10.38 8.95
N PRO A 184 27.18 10.65 7.66
CA PRO A 184 27.89 11.87 7.28
C PRO A 184 27.03 13.12 7.47
N PRO A 185 27.67 14.29 7.68
CA PRO A 185 26.97 15.55 7.64
C PRO A 185 26.49 15.87 6.22
N PRO A 186 25.36 16.59 6.05
CA PRO A 186 24.90 17.01 4.74
C PRO A 186 25.91 17.94 4.06
N GLU A 187 26.01 17.80 2.76
CA GLU A 187 26.74 18.72 1.90
C GLU A 187 25.84 19.91 1.50
N GLY A 188 26.45 20.99 1.02
CA GLY A 188 25.73 22.14 0.46
C GLY A 188 26.31 23.50 0.85
N ASN A 189 25.89 24.52 0.12
CA ASN A 189 26.32 25.90 0.35
C ASN A 189 25.10 26.81 0.58
N PRO A 190 24.96 27.42 1.78
CA PRO A 190 23.83 28.33 2.08
C PRO A 190 23.83 29.64 1.30
N ASP A 191 24.92 29.98 0.64
CA ASP A 191 25.07 31.23 -0.14
C ASP A 191 24.90 30.99 -1.66
N ASP A 192 24.65 29.76 -2.07
CA ASP A 192 24.37 29.39 -3.46
C ASP A 192 22.90 29.60 -3.83
N ARG A 193 22.52 29.29 -5.08
CA ARG A 193 21.13 29.31 -5.54
C ARG A 193 20.34 28.24 -4.83
N LEU A 194 19.13 28.59 -4.41
CA LEU A 194 18.26 27.64 -3.71
C LEU A 194 17.97 26.40 -4.55
N LYS A 195 18.20 25.24 -3.96
CA LYS A 195 17.77 23.93 -4.42
C LYS A 195 17.14 23.18 -3.25
N GLY A 196 15.82 23.05 -3.25
CA GLY A 196 15.07 22.28 -2.28
C GLY A 196 14.35 21.14 -2.98
N LEU A 197 14.45 19.92 -2.44
CA LEU A 197 13.75 18.74 -2.92
C LEU A 197 12.45 18.55 -2.12
N ILE A 198 11.32 18.48 -2.80
CA ILE A 198 10.03 18.12 -2.19
C ILE A 198 10.00 16.60 -2.03
N PHE A 199 10.02 16.10 -0.80
CA PHE A 199 9.91 14.66 -0.55
C PHE A 199 8.53 14.23 -0.07
N ASP A 200 7.71 15.16 0.48
CA ASP A 200 6.30 14.93 0.79
C ASP A 200 5.50 16.24 0.79
N SER A 201 4.18 16.13 0.73
CA SER A 201 3.29 17.28 0.85
C SER A 201 1.92 16.84 1.40
N TYR A 202 1.24 17.75 2.07
CA TYR A 202 -0.13 17.53 2.51
C TYR A 202 -0.94 18.83 2.50
N TYR A 203 -2.25 18.69 2.53
CA TYR A 203 -3.16 19.81 2.60
C TYR A 203 -3.62 20.04 4.04
N ASP A 204 -3.39 21.24 4.52
CA ASP A 204 -3.90 21.74 5.78
C ASP A 204 -5.03 22.74 5.50
N SER A 205 -6.18 22.61 6.19
CA SER A 205 -7.35 23.46 5.96
C SER A 205 -7.10 24.95 6.27
N TYR A 206 -6.11 25.26 7.09
CA TYR A 206 -5.77 26.62 7.51
C TYR A 206 -4.56 27.19 6.77
N LYS A 207 -3.54 26.37 6.52
CA LYS A 207 -2.27 26.77 5.91
C LYS A 207 -2.23 26.53 4.39
N GLY A 208 -3.18 25.80 3.84
CA GLY A 208 -3.15 25.33 2.45
C GLY A 208 -2.17 24.17 2.26
N VAL A 209 -1.50 24.13 1.11
CA VAL A 209 -0.52 23.07 0.85
C VAL A 209 0.74 23.34 1.67
N VAL A 210 1.11 22.36 2.49
CA VAL A 210 2.36 22.30 3.24
C VAL A 210 3.29 21.34 2.53
N ILE A 211 4.50 21.79 2.24
CA ILE A 211 5.52 21.03 1.53
C ILE A 211 6.60 20.64 2.51
N TYR A 212 6.93 19.36 2.61
CA TYR A 212 8.13 18.90 3.29
C TYR A 212 9.31 18.91 2.31
N THR A 213 10.38 19.53 2.72
CA THR A 213 11.54 19.73 1.84
C THR A 213 12.87 19.55 2.57
N ARG A 214 13.84 19.01 1.84
CA ARG A 214 15.25 19.10 2.18
C ARG A 214 15.89 20.19 1.33
N ILE A 215 16.61 21.09 1.97
CA ILE A 215 17.39 22.13 1.29
C ILE A 215 18.80 21.58 1.02
N PHE A 216 19.14 21.42 -0.25
CA PHE A 216 20.48 20.99 -0.68
C PHE A 216 21.44 22.19 -0.77
N ASP A 217 21.02 23.28 -1.43
CA ASP A 217 21.78 24.49 -1.54
C ASP A 217 20.93 25.73 -1.27
N GLY A 218 21.56 26.82 -0.89
CA GLY A 218 20.91 28.11 -0.69
C GLY A 218 20.15 28.20 0.63
N ARG A 219 19.20 29.12 0.66
CA ARG A 219 18.31 29.37 1.80
C ARG A 219 16.97 29.90 1.32
N VAL A 220 15.94 29.66 2.12
CA VAL A 220 14.57 30.15 1.92
C VAL A 220 14.00 30.68 3.22
N LYS A 221 13.27 31.81 3.15
CA LYS A 221 12.63 32.44 4.30
C LYS A 221 11.24 32.97 3.95
N LYS A 222 10.46 33.29 4.95
CA LYS A 222 9.17 33.95 4.78
C LYS A 222 9.28 35.22 3.93
N GLY A 223 8.37 35.38 2.97
CA GLY A 223 8.31 36.50 2.02
C GLY A 223 9.14 36.30 0.76
N ASP A 224 9.90 35.22 0.65
CA ASP A 224 10.56 34.86 -0.60
C ASP A 224 9.53 34.32 -1.61
N PHE A 225 9.85 34.49 -2.91
CA PHE A 225 9.09 33.87 -3.98
C PHE A 225 9.84 32.64 -4.48
N ILE A 226 9.21 31.50 -4.34
CA ILE A 226 9.74 30.21 -4.81
C ILE A 226 9.09 29.81 -6.12
N ARG A 227 9.86 29.15 -6.97
CA ARG A 227 9.42 28.54 -8.23
C ARG A 227 9.46 27.04 -8.12
N MET A 228 8.34 26.38 -8.47
CA MET A 228 8.28 24.96 -8.73
C MET A 228 8.87 24.71 -10.12
N MET A 229 9.96 23.96 -10.22
CA MET A 229 10.67 23.82 -11.49
C MET A 229 9.88 22.99 -12.52
N ASN A 230 9.08 22.02 -12.09
CA ASN A 230 8.27 21.19 -12.98
C ASN A 230 7.12 21.96 -13.62
N THR A 231 6.39 22.77 -12.84
CA THR A 231 5.23 23.54 -13.32
C THR A 231 5.57 24.94 -13.80
N GLY A 232 6.75 25.46 -13.41
CA GLY A 232 7.17 26.83 -13.67
C GLY A 232 6.39 27.90 -12.91
N LYS A 233 5.51 27.52 -11.97
CA LYS A 233 4.68 28.44 -11.20
C LYS A 233 5.43 29.02 -10.01
N ASP A 234 5.18 30.29 -9.72
CA ASP A 234 5.78 31.03 -8.63
C ASP A 234 4.79 31.22 -7.47
N TYR A 235 5.26 31.05 -6.23
CA TYR A 235 4.46 31.17 -5.01
C TYR A 235 5.21 31.94 -3.94
N GLU A 236 4.48 32.77 -3.19
CA GLU A 236 5.01 33.47 -2.02
C GLU A 236 5.07 32.54 -0.81
N VAL A 237 6.21 32.47 -0.15
CA VAL A 237 6.43 31.72 1.09
C VAL A 237 5.79 32.47 2.26
N THR A 238 4.80 31.87 2.86
CA THR A 238 4.09 32.43 4.02
C THR A 238 4.72 32.04 5.35
N GLU A 239 5.28 30.85 5.44
CA GLU A 239 5.95 30.31 6.62
C GLU A 239 6.99 29.27 6.21
N VAL A 240 8.08 29.17 6.98
CA VAL A 240 9.06 28.08 6.93
C VAL A 240 9.33 27.59 8.35
N GLY A 241 9.69 26.34 8.52
CA GLY A 241 9.99 25.79 9.82
C GLY A 241 10.41 24.31 9.79
N TYR A 242 10.46 23.70 10.96
CA TYR A 242 10.78 22.29 11.14
C TYR A 242 9.74 21.61 12.06
N CYS A 243 9.74 20.30 12.11
CA CYS A 243 8.80 19.51 12.93
C CYS A 243 9.49 18.97 14.19
N ILE A 244 8.83 19.14 15.36
CA ILE A 244 9.20 18.58 16.66
C ILE A 244 7.92 18.09 17.38
N PRO A 245 7.43 16.98 17.17
CA PRO A 245 6.45 16.43 16.23
C PRO A 245 5.44 17.43 15.69
N SER A 246 5.24 18.58 16.36
CA SER A 246 4.43 19.69 15.85
C SER A 246 5.29 20.64 14.99
N MET A 247 4.62 21.36 14.10
CA MET A 247 5.26 22.36 13.28
C MET A 247 5.75 23.55 14.11
N VAL A 248 7.04 23.88 14.02
CA VAL A 248 7.64 25.03 14.68
C VAL A 248 8.18 25.99 13.64
N PRO A 249 7.64 27.22 13.57
CA PRO A 249 8.12 28.23 12.64
C PRO A 249 9.58 28.60 12.90
N SER A 250 10.35 28.77 11.82
CA SER A 250 11.73 29.24 11.84
C SER A 250 11.87 30.54 11.04
N LYS A 251 12.99 31.23 11.22
CA LYS A 251 13.28 32.43 10.44
C LYS A 251 13.63 32.11 8.99
N GLU A 252 14.33 31.02 8.78
CA GLU A 252 14.79 30.54 7.47
C GLU A 252 15.09 29.04 7.54
N LEU A 253 15.13 28.38 6.39
CA LEU A 253 15.74 27.07 6.17
C LEU A 253 16.95 27.23 5.28
N LYS A 254 18.05 26.55 5.62
CA LYS A 254 19.36 26.62 4.94
C LYS A 254 19.76 25.27 4.37
N ALA A 255 20.78 25.31 3.51
CA ALA A 255 21.43 24.09 2.99
C ALA A 255 21.69 23.08 4.12
N GLY A 256 21.38 21.80 3.86
CA GLY A 256 21.49 20.68 4.81
C GLY A 256 20.30 20.51 5.76
N GLU A 257 19.38 21.47 5.87
CA GLU A 257 18.24 21.36 6.78
C GLU A 257 17.05 20.68 6.13
N VAL A 258 16.33 19.90 6.93
CA VAL A 258 15.03 19.32 6.62
C VAL A 258 13.94 20.11 7.35
N GLY A 259 12.86 20.44 6.64
CA GLY A 259 11.77 21.21 7.23
C GLY A 259 10.55 21.31 6.33
N TYR A 260 9.66 22.23 6.67
CA TYR A 260 8.46 22.50 5.89
C TYR A 260 8.42 23.92 5.35
N ILE A 261 7.74 24.08 4.22
CA ILE A 261 7.43 25.36 3.61
C ILE A 261 5.92 25.44 3.39
N CYS A 262 5.30 26.50 3.92
CA CYS A 262 3.96 26.89 3.54
C CYS A 262 4.06 28.00 2.51
N ALA A 263 3.39 27.83 1.39
CA ALA A 263 3.29 28.84 0.34
C ALA A 263 1.82 28.99 -0.06
N SER A 264 1.47 30.07 -0.74
CA SER A 264 0.10 30.33 -1.15
C SER A 264 -0.38 29.40 -2.28
N ILE A 265 -0.08 28.10 -2.17
CA ILE A 265 -0.41 27.07 -3.15
C ILE A 265 -1.84 26.62 -2.90
N LYS A 266 -2.70 26.79 -3.91
CA LYS A 266 -4.11 26.42 -3.84
C LYS A 266 -4.39 25.03 -4.37
N GLN A 267 -3.58 24.54 -5.29
CA GLN A 267 -3.73 23.23 -5.93
C GLN A 267 -2.51 22.37 -5.61
N VAL A 268 -2.74 21.23 -5.02
CA VAL A 268 -1.65 20.29 -4.66
C VAL A 268 -0.94 19.73 -5.90
N ALA A 269 -1.65 19.60 -7.00
CA ALA A 269 -1.04 19.25 -8.29
C ALA A 269 0.15 20.16 -8.70
N ASP A 270 0.25 21.34 -8.08
CA ASP A 270 1.34 22.29 -8.33
C ASP A 270 2.58 22.06 -7.44
N ALA A 271 2.43 21.34 -6.32
CA ALA A 271 3.52 20.97 -5.40
C ALA A 271 3.78 19.46 -5.46
N ARG A 272 4.23 19.00 -6.60
CA ARG A 272 4.47 17.56 -6.82
C ARG A 272 5.67 17.08 -6.00
N VAL A 273 5.50 15.94 -5.39
CA VAL A 273 6.61 15.22 -4.73
C VAL A 273 7.66 14.87 -5.78
N GLY A 274 8.94 15.11 -5.45
CA GLY A 274 10.07 14.97 -6.37
C GLY A 274 10.38 16.22 -7.21
N ASP A 275 9.58 17.30 -7.07
CA ASP A 275 9.90 18.56 -7.73
C ASP A 275 11.02 19.32 -6.98
N THR A 276 11.72 20.15 -7.72
CA THR A 276 12.75 21.04 -7.18
C THR A 276 12.19 22.43 -6.96
N ILE A 277 12.43 22.96 -5.77
CA ILE A 277 12.11 24.35 -5.41
C ILE A 277 13.35 25.21 -5.60
N THR A 278 13.17 26.37 -6.25
CA THR A 278 14.22 27.40 -6.39
C THR A 278 13.64 28.78 -6.13
N LEU A 279 14.51 29.80 -5.95
CA LEU A 279 14.06 31.20 -5.82
C LEU A 279 13.73 31.78 -7.20
N THR A 280 12.60 32.45 -7.32
CA THR A 280 12.21 33.15 -8.59
C THR A 280 13.23 34.20 -9.03
N LYS A 281 13.88 34.86 -8.08
CA LYS A 281 14.86 35.90 -8.37
C LYS A 281 16.20 35.37 -8.91
N SER A 282 16.59 34.17 -8.47
CA SER A 282 17.84 33.51 -8.84
C SER A 282 17.64 32.03 -9.03
N PRO A 283 16.93 31.61 -10.08
CA PRO A 283 16.59 30.22 -10.28
C PRO A 283 17.83 29.36 -10.55
N THR A 284 17.83 28.13 -10.05
CA THR A 284 18.83 27.14 -10.44
C THR A 284 18.58 26.69 -11.88
N GLU A 285 19.63 26.28 -12.58
CA GLU A 285 19.56 25.88 -14.00
C GLU A 285 19.13 24.40 -14.13
N HIS A 286 19.53 23.57 -13.17
CA HIS A 286 19.28 22.15 -13.21
C HIS A 286 18.44 21.71 -12.01
N PRO A 287 17.33 20.98 -12.24
CA PRO A 287 16.57 20.37 -11.15
C PRO A 287 17.40 19.26 -10.48
N LEU A 288 17.07 18.95 -9.25
CA LEU A 288 17.54 17.76 -8.56
C LEU A 288 16.97 16.50 -9.24
N LYS A 289 17.63 15.35 -9.05
CA LYS A 289 17.09 14.06 -9.48
C LYS A 289 15.73 13.87 -8.81
N GLY A 290 14.67 13.87 -9.62
CA GLY A 290 13.30 13.64 -9.12
C GLY A 290 13.02 12.16 -8.97
N TYR A 291 11.84 11.85 -8.42
CA TYR A 291 11.38 10.48 -8.25
C TYR A 291 10.73 9.92 -9.51
N LYS A 292 10.82 8.60 -9.71
CA LYS A 292 9.97 7.90 -10.68
C LYS A 292 8.51 8.03 -10.21
N LYS A 293 7.59 8.24 -11.15
CA LYS A 293 6.17 8.30 -10.81
C LYS A 293 5.70 6.94 -10.31
N ALA A 294 5.02 6.92 -9.15
CA ALA A 294 4.39 5.71 -8.66
C ALA A 294 3.42 5.15 -9.69
N GLN A 295 3.47 3.86 -9.92
CA GLN A 295 2.53 3.15 -10.79
C GLN A 295 1.57 2.36 -9.93
N SER A 296 0.27 2.61 -10.12
CA SER A 296 -0.74 1.79 -9.45
C SER A 296 -0.72 0.38 -10.03
N MET A 297 -0.71 -0.60 -9.15
CA MET A 297 -0.66 -2.03 -9.50
C MET A 297 -2.02 -2.71 -9.35
N VAL A 298 -2.84 -2.22 -8.42
CA VAL A 298 -4.16 -2.74 -8.08
C VAL A 298 -5.22 -1.69 -8.35
N TYR A 299 -6.33 -2.11 -8.95
CA TYR A 299 -7.44 -1.23 -9.27
C TYR A 299 -8.75 -1.79 -8.75
N CYS A 300 -9.58 -0.95 -8.13
CA CYS A 300 -10.96 -1.31 -7.82
C CYS A 300 -11.91 -0.14 -8.10
N GLY A 301 -13.18 -0.44 -8.33
CA GLY A 301 -14.24 0.57 -8.36
C GLY A 301 -14.68 0.89 -6.94
N VAL A 302 -14.82 2.18 -6.63
CA VAL A 302 -15.32 2.71 -5.36
C VAL A 302 -16.61 3.45 -5.63
N TYR A 303 -17.71 2.99 -5.05
CA TYR A 303 -19.06 3.51 -5.30
C TYR A 303 -19.68 3.98 -3.98
N PRO A 304 -20.48 5.08 -4.01
CA PRO A 304 -21.24 5.49 -2.84
C PRO A 304 -22.17 4.37 -2.36
N ALA A 305 -22.20 4.08 -1.06
CA ALA A 305 -23.21 3.20 -0.48
C ALA A 305 -24.60 3.85 -0.49
N GLU A 306 -25.64 3.09 -0.12
CA GLU A 306 -27.01 3.61 -0.05
C GLU A 306 -27.11 4.79 0.91
N GLY A 307 -27.61 5.92 0.42
CA GLY A 307 -27.73 7.17 1.17
C GLY A 307 -26.57 8.15 0.99
N GLU A 308 -25.44 7.70 0.46
CA GLU A 308 -24.27 8.55 0.21
C GLU A 308 -24.37 9.28 -1.13
N LYS A 309 -23.79 10.50 -1.19
CA LYS A 309 -23.75 11.30 -2.41
C LYS A 309 -22.45 11.11 -3.15
N TYR A 310 -22.55 10.98 -4.48
CA TYR A 310 -21.42 10.88 -5.39
C TYR A 310 -20.39 12.02 -5.20
N GLU A 311 -20.87 13.25 -5.01
CA GLU A 311 -20.02 14.43 -4.80
C GLU A 311 -19.22 14.35 -3.51
N ASN A 312 -19.79 13.82 -2.41
CA ASN A 312 -19.09 13.68 -1.14
C ASN A 312 -17.90 12.71 -1.28
N VAL A 313 -18.13 11.60 -1.98
CA VAL A 313 -17.06 10.62 -2.25
C VAL A 313 -15.96 11.26 -3.12
N LYS A 314 -16.34 12.07 -4.12
CA LYS A 314 -15.37 12.81 -4.94
C LYS A 314 -14.49 13.72 -4.10
N ASP A 315 -15.11 14.57 -3.28
CA ASP A 315 -14.40 15.54 -2.44
C ASP A 315 -13.43 14.85 -1.47
N ALA A 316 -13.83 13.68 -0.93
CA ALA A 316 -12.98 12.88 -0.06
C ALA A 316 -11.80 12.25 -0.83
N LEU A 317 -12.06 11.66 -1.99
CA LEU A 317 -10.99 11.09 -2.85
C LEU A 317 -10.00 12.16 -3.32
N GLU A 318 -10.49 13.36 -3.69
CA GLU A 318 -9.62 14.49 -4.03
C GLU A 318 -8.71 14.88 -2.85
N LYS A 319 -9.25 14.94 -1.63
CA LYS A 319 -8.45 15.24 -0.42
C LYS A 319 -7.46 14.13 -0.10
N LEU A 320 -7.83 12.86 -0.28
CA LEU A 320 -6.90 11.74 -0.10
C LEU A 320 -5.78 11.77 -1.13
N GLN A 321 -6.08 12.02 -2.41
CA GLN A 321 -5.08 12.13 -3.47
C GLN A 321 -4.06 13.24 -3.23
N VAL A 322 -4.50 14.31 -2.55
CA VAL A 322 -3.63 15.41 -2.12
C VAL A 322 -2.59 14.95 -1.13
N ASN A 323 -2.98 14.07 -0.20
CA ASN A 323 -2.15 13.59 0.89
C ASN A 323 -1.40 12.30 0.52
N ASP A 324 -1.66 11.74 -0.66
CA ASP A 324 -1.10 10.49 -1.14
C ASP A 324 -0.81 10.58 -2.64
N ALA A 325 0.47 10.81 -2.97
CA ALA A 325 0.92 10.99 -4.35
C ALA A 325 0.85 9.72 -5.20
N ALA A 326 0.70 8.55 -4.58
CA ALA A 326 0.59 7.26 -5.26
C ALA A 326 -0.87 6.92 -5.60
N PHE A 327 -1.84 7.55 -4.94
CA PHE A 327 -3.26 7.32 -5.14
C PHE A 327 -3.78 8.04 -6.40
N ASN A 328 -4.47 7.31 -7.27
CA ASN A 328 -5.10 7.86 -8.46
C ASN A 328 -6.55 7.41 -8.56
N PHE A 329 -7.42 8.27 -9.10
CA PHE A 329 -8.79 7.90 -9.39
C PHE A 329 -9.34 8.60 -10.63
N GLU A 330 -10.31 7.98 -11.27
CA GLU A 330 -11.06 8.50 -12.42
C GLU A 330 -12.54 8.14 -12.30
N SER A 331 -13.41 8.92 -12.94
CA SER A 331 -14.85 8.65 -12.91
C SER A 331 -15.17 7.36 -13.61
N GLU A 332 -16.03 6.54 -13.02
CA GLU A 332 -16.50 5.26 -13.58
C GLU A 332 -18.02 5.16 -13.45
N ASN A 333 -18.65 4.37 -14.33
CA ASN A 333 -20.07 4.07 -14.24
C ASN A 333 -20.29 2.55 -14.35
N SER A 334 -20.96 1.99 -13.35
CA SER A 334 -21.36 0.59 -13.31
C SER A 334 -22.85 0.46 -13.58
N ALA A 335 -23.25 -0.53 -14.39
CA ALA A 335 -24.65 -0.82 -14.62
C ALA A 335 -25.39 -1.27 -13.36
N ALA A 336 -24.68 -1.91 -12.42
CA ALA A 336 -25.24 -2.40 -11.16
C ALA A 336 -25.19 -1.37 -10.04
N LEU A 337 -24.10 -0.59 -9.91
CA LEU A 337 -23.80 0.31 -8.78
C LEU A 337 -23.99 1.80 -9.11
N GLY A 338 -24.19 2.16 -10.39
CA GLY A 338 -24.32 3.54 -10.83
C GLY A 338 -23.00 4.28 -10.97
N PHE A 339 -22.98 5.58 -10.68
CA PHE A 339 -21.79 6.42 -10.76
C PHE A 339 -20.87 6.20 -9.58
N GLY A 340 -19.59 6.06 -9.85
CA GLY A 340 -18.50 5.85 -8.89
C GLY A 340 -17.16 6.26 -9.46
N TYR A 341 -16.09 5.72 -8.87
CA TYR A 341 -14.72 6.04 -9.23
C TYR A 341 -13.89 4.77 -9.38
N ARG A 342 -13.09 4.70 -10.44
CA ARG A 342 -12.04 3.71 -10.58
C ARG A 342 -10.79 4.22 -9.89
N CYS A 343 -10.40 3.54 -8.82
CA CYS A 343 -9.26 3.92 -7.99
C CYS A 343 -8.09 2.98 -8.24
N GLY A 344 -6.88 3.54 -8.31
CA GLY A 344 -5.63 2.82 -8.47
C GLY A 344 -4.78 2.93 -7.21
N PHE A 345 -4.23 1.80 -6.76
CA PHE A 345 -3.50 1.62 -5.52
C PHE A 345 -2.16 0.94 -5.78
N LEU A 346 -1.18 1.13 -4.88
CA LEU A 346 0.11 0.43 -4.96
C LEU A 346 -0.04 -1.08 -4.71
N GLY A 347 -0.86 -1.46 -3.73
CA GLY A 347 -1.15 -2.84 -3.37
C GLY A 347 -2.47 -2.95 -2.61
N LEU A 348 -2.77 -4.13 -2.04
CA LEU A 348 -4.01 -4.34 -1.27
C LEU A 348 -4.01 -3.61 0.07
N LEU A 349 -2.89 -3.60 0.78
CA LEU A 349 -2.81 -2.88 2.05
C LEU A 349 -3.06 -1.38 1.84
N HIS A 350 -2.49 -0.81 0.77
CA HIS A 350 -2.76 0.58 0.40
C HIS A 350 -4.25 0.81 0.10
N MET A 351 -4.90 -0.12 -0.63
CA MET A 351 -6.34 -0.08 -0.90
C MET A 351 -7.15 -0.08 0.40
N ASP A 352 -6.87 -1.03 1.31
CA ASP A 352 -7.57 -1.18 2.58
C ASP A 352 -7.44 0.08 3.45
N VAL A 353 -6.23 0.65 3.49
CA VAL A 353 -5.97 1.91 4.21
C VAL A 353 -6.81 3.06 3.65
N ILE A 354 -6.85 3.24 2.32
CA ILE A 354 -7.63 4.30 1.69
C ILE A 354 -9.13 4.12 1.96
N ILE A 355 -9.65 2.89 1.85
CA ILE A 355 -11.07 2.61 2.14
C ILE A 355 -11.41 2.87 3.61
N GLU A 356 -10.55 2.45 4.53
CA GLU A 356 -10.74 2.69 5.96
C GLU A 356 -10.64 4.18 6.32
N ARG A 357 -9.80 4.95 5.63
CA ARG A 357 -9.73 6.41 5.78
C ARG A 357 -10.98 7.11 5.27
N LEU A 358 -11.62 6.61 4.18
CA LEU A 358 -12.91 7.15 3.72
C LEU A 358 -13.99 7.00 4.79
N ASP A 359 -14.02 5.88 5.48
CA ASP A 359 -14.95 5.63 6.60
C ASP A 359 -14.61 6.53 7.81
N ARG A 360 -13.37 6.46 8.33
CA ARG A 360 -13.00 7.10 9.61
C ARG A 360 -12.79 8.62 9.53
N GLU A 361 -12.17 9.13 8.45
CA GLU A 361 -11.85 10.55 8.33
C GLU A 361 -12.98 11.37 7.72
N PHE A 362 -13.81 10.73 6.87
CA PHE A 362 -14.86 11.42 6.12
C PHE A 362 -16.28 10.95 6.44
N ASP A 363 -16.42 9.92 7.29
CA ASP A 363 -17.71 9.29 7.65
C ASP A 363 -18.50 8.86 6.39
N LEU A 364 -17.79 8.25 5.43
CA LEU A 364 -18.32 7.85 4.13
C LEU A 364 -18.29 6.33 3.98
N ASN A 365 -19.47 5.74 3.85
CA ASN A 365 -19.61 4.34 3.51
C ASN A 365 -19.53 4.14 2.00
N VAL A 366 -18.65 3.25 1.56
CA VAL A 366 -18.44 2.96 0.14
C VAL A 366 -18.56 1.46 -0.15
N VAL A 367 -18.96 1.16 -1.38
CA VAL A 367 -18.97 -0.22 -1.92
C VAL A 367 -17.78 -0.37 -2.87
N THR A 368 -16.95 -1.38 -2.65
CA THR A 368 -15.81 -1.67 -3.51
C THR A 368 -16.11 -2.86 -4.43
N THR A 369 -15.63 -2.78 -5.66
CA THR A 369 -15.64 -3.94 -6.57
C THR A 369 -14.47 -4.87 -6.28
N LEU A 370 -14.45 -6.04 -6.93
CA LEU A 370 -13.29 -6.93 -6.88
C LEU A 370 -12.02 -6.19 -7.35
N PRO A 371 -10.92 -6.24 -6.58
CA PRO A 371 -9.64 -5.74 -7.04
C PRO A 371 -9.22 -6.43 -8.34
N SER A 372 -8.58 -5.70 -9.21
CA SER A 372 -8.07 -6.21 -10.48
C SER A 372 -6.72 -5.59 -10.79
N VAL A 373 -5.94 -6.29 -11.60
CA VAL A 373 -4.69 -5.76 -12.18
C VAL A 373 -4.97 -5.16 -13.56
N ILE A 374 -4.01 -4.43 -14.10
CA ILE A 374 -4.07 -3.99 -15.50
C ILE A 374 -3.69 -5.15 -16.40
N TYR A 375 -4.55 -5.44 -17.39
CA TYR A 375 -4.25 -6.39 -18.45
C TYR A 375 -3.90 -5.63 -19.73
N LYS A 376 -2.88 -6.09 -20.44
CA LYS A 376 -2.54 -5.59 -21.76
C LYS A 376 -3.20 -6.48 -22.80
N VAL A 377 -4.10 -5.92 -23.60
CA VAL A 377 -4.85 -6.63 -24.63
C VAL A 377 -4.30 -6.22 -25.98
N VAL A 378 -3.82 -7.18 -26.74
CA VAL A 378 -3.38 -6.99 -28.13
C VAL A 378 -4.53 -7.39 -29.04
N MET A 379 -4.99 -6.45 -29.84
CA MET A 379 -6.10 -6.63 -30.80
C MET A 379 -5.60 -7.23 -32.08
N LYS A 380 -6.50 -7.80 -32.88
CA LYS A 380 -6.18 -8.37 -34.22
C LYS A 380 -5.69 -7.35 -35.25
N ASP A 381 -6.03 -6.08 -35.08
CA ASP A 381 -5.53 -4.97 -35.89
C ASP A 381 -4.12 -4.49 -35.48
N GLY A 382 -3.54 -5.09 -34.44
CA GLY A 382 -2.23 -4.75 -33.92
C GLY A 382 -2.25 -3.63 -32.88
N SER A 383 -3.40 -3.05 -32.56
CA SER A 383 -3.49 -2.05 -31.48
C SER A 383 -3.36 -2.70 -30.11
N GLU A 384 -2.81 -1.95 -29.15
CA GLU A 384 -2.64 -2.38 -27.76
C GLU A 384 -3.53 -1.54 -26.84
N ILE A 385 -4.28 -2.19 -25.98
CA ILE A 385 -5.22 -1.56 -25.04
C ILE A 385 -4.88 -2.02 -23.62
N MET A 386 -4.79 -1.06 -22.68
CA MET A 386 -4.64 -1.37 -21.26
C MET A 386 -6.02 -1.44 -20.61
N VAL A 387 -6.40 -2.60 -20.13
CA VAL A 387 -7.71 -2.88 -19.53
C VAL A 387 -7.57 -2.95 -18.01
N GLN A 388 -8.09 -1.96 -17.31
CA GLN A 388 -8.12 -1.88 -15.86
C GLN A 388 -9.41 -2.48 -15.26
N ASN A 389 -10.54 -2.29 -15.97
CA ASN A 389 -11.84 -2.83 -15.58
C ASN A 389 -12.19 -4.04 -16.45
N PRO A 390 -12.44 -5.22 -15.85
CA PRO A 390 -12.84 -6.41 -16.60
C PRO A 390 -14.07 -6.21 -17.49
N SER A 391 -14.99 -5.30 -17.11
CA SER A 391 -16.19 -4.99 -17.93
C SER A 391 -15.85 -4.33 -19.25
N ASN A 392 -14.70 -3.66 -19.36
CA ASN A 392 -14.22 -2.99 -20.56
C ASN A 392 -13.40 -3.90 -21.49
N LEU A 393 -13.32 -5.21 -21.17
CA LEU A 393 -12.63 -6.15 -22.04
C LEU A 393 -13.33 -6.20 -23.42
N PRO A 394 -12.60 -5.99 -24.53
CA PRO A 394 -13.16 -6.07 -25.88
C PRO A 394 -13.77 -7.44 -26.19
N ASP A 395 -14.54 -7.53 -27.30
CA ASP A 395 -15.08 -8.80 -27.74
C ASP A 395 -13.94 -9.81 -27.99
N PRO A 396 -14.04 -11.03 -27.45
CA PRO A 396 -13.04 -12.08 -27.68
C PRO A 396 -12.75 -12.35 -29.16
N ALA A 397 -13.73 -12.06 -30.06
CA ALA A 397 -13.52 -12.20 -31.49
C ALA A 397 -12.49 -11.22 -32.08
N ASP A 398 -12.28 -10.06 -31.46
CA ASP A 398 -11.35 -9.01 -31.90
C ASP A 398 -10.00 -9.08 -31.21
N ILE A 399 -9.89 -9.87 -30.13
CA ILE A 399 -8.66 -10.04 -29.35
C ILE A 399 -7.73 -11.03 -30.07
N GLN A 400 -6.44 -10.66 -30.20
CA GLN A 400 -5.39 -11.57 -30.62
C GLN A 400 -4.82 -12.34 -29.41
N ARG A 401 -4.49 -11.63 -28.33
CA ARG A 401 -4.00 -12.20 -27.06
C ARG A 401 -4.21 -11.24 -25.90
N ILE A 402 -4.28 -11.79 -24.70
CA ILE A 402 -4.30 -11.05 -23.44
C ILE A 402 -3.00 -11.32 -22.72
N GLU A 403 -2.36 -10.26 -22.24
CA GLU A 403 -1.12 -10.33 -21.45
C GLU A 403 -1.42 -9.87 -20.03
N GLU A 404 -0.95 -10.66 -19.05
CA GLU A 404 -1.08 -10.36 -17.63
C GLU A 404 0.25 -9.86 -17.06
N PRO A 405 0.23 -8.98 -16.04
CA PRO A 405 1.43 -8.51 -15.37
C PRO A 405 2.06 -9.64 -14.55
N ILE A 406 3.35 -9.86 -14.76
CA ILE A 406 4.18 -10.82 -14.01
C ILE A 406 5.08 -10.03 -13.06
N VAL A 407 5.18 -10.49 -11.85
CA VAL A 407 6.12 -9.98 -10.86
C VAL A 407 7.27 -10.97 -10.65
N SER A 408 8.45 -10.41 -10.40
CA SER A 408 9.57 -11.13 -9.81
C SER A 408 9.39 -11.11 -8.32
N ALA A 409 9.16 -12.27 -7.72
CA ALA A 409 8.95 -12.43 -6.29
C ALA A 409 10.17 -13.09 -5.65
N GLU A 410 10.68 -12.47 -4.59
CA GLU A 410 11.78 -12.96 -3.77
C GLU A 410 11.23 -13.37 -2.41
N ILE A 411 11.41 -14.65 -2.09
CA ILE A 411 10.92 -15.24 -0.85
C ILE A 411 12.09 -15.75 -0.04
N MET A 412 12.34 -15.13 1.11
CA MET A 412 13.33 -15.62 2.06
C MET A 412 12.66 -16.51 3.10
N THR A 413 13.31 -17.63 3.43
CA THR A 413 12.74 -18.62 4.34
C THR A 413 13.80 -19.53 4.95
N PRO A 414 13.58 -20.07 6.17
CA PRO A 414 14.35 -21.21 6.65
C PRO A 414 14.14 -22.43 5.74
N LYS A 415 15.21 -23.23 5.57
CA LYS A 415 15.22 -24.42 4.68
C LYS A 415 14.07 -25.40 4.90
N ASP A 416 13.55 -25.50 6.12
CA ASP A 416 12.47 -26.42 6.50
C ASP A 416 11.14 -26.10 5.80
N TYR A 417 10.92 -24.86 5.36
CA TYR A 417 9.69 -24.42 4.72
C TYR A 417 9.76 -24.38 3.19
N VAL A 418 10.93 -24.62 2.58
CA VAL A 418 11.13 -24.54 1.13
C VAL A 418 10.09 -25.35 0.36
N GLY A 419 9.86 -26.63 0.73
CA GLY A 419 8.88 -27.49 0.06
C GLY A 419 7.44 -26.97 0.18
N THR A 420 7.10 -26.38 1.31
CA THR A 420 5.78 -25.78 1.54
C THR A 420 5.56 -24.57 0.65
N ILE A 421 6.58 -23.70 0.54
CA ILE A 421 6.54 -22.50 -0.30
C ILE A 421 6.51 -22.87 -1.78
N MET A 422 7.30 -23.84 -2.21
CA MET A 422 7.26 -24.34 -3.59
C MET A 422 5.87 -24.82 -3.98
N THR A 423 5.18 -25.55 -3.08
CA THR A 423 3.81 -26.00 -3.29
C THR A 423 2.84 -24.83 -3.39
N LEU A 424 2.98 -23.82 -2.51
CA LEU A 424 2.17 -22.60 -2.54
C LEU A 424 2.35 -21.85 -3.87
N CYS A 425 3.60 -21.55 -4.24
CA CYS A 425 3.91 -20.82 -5.49
C CYS A 425 3.41 -21.59 -6.73
N GLN A 426 3.57 -22.91 -6.77
CA GLN A 426 3.07 -23.74 -7.86
C GLN A 426 1.52 -23.66 -7.97
N SER A 427 0.81 -23.66 -6.84
CA SER A 427 -0.66 -23.52 -6.82
C SER A 427 -1.11 -22.14 -7.32
N ARG A 428 -0.23 -21.14 -7.28
CA ARG A 428 -0.43 -19.76 -7.77
C ARG A 428 0.21 -19.50 -9.14
N ARG A 429 0.41 -20.53 -9.93
CA ARG A 429 1.03 -20.43 -11.28
C ARG A 429 2.44 -19.84 -11.29
N GLY A 430 3.11 -19.86 -10.15
CA GLY A 430 4.48 -19.38 -10.02
C GLY A 430 5.46 -20.29 -10.75
N ASN A 431 6.38 -19.66 -11.48
CA ASN A 431 7.50 -20.33 -12.14
C ASN A 431 8.78 -20.05 -11.36
N MET A 432 9.43 -21.09 -10.84
CA MET A 432 10.67 -20.94 -10.11
C MET A 432 11.80 -20.60 -11.09
N VAL A 433 12.48 -19.48 -10.82
CA VAL A 433 13.62 -19.02 -11.63
C VAL A 433 14.91 -19.53 -11.05
N ASN A 434 15.09 -19.34 -9.73
CA ASN A 434 16.31 -19.70 -9.02
C ASN A 434 16.01 -20.03 -7.56
N MET A 435 16.94 -20.75 -6.93
CA MET A 435 16.94 -21.00 -5.50
C MET A 435 18.39 -20.92 -5.01
N GLU A 436 18.63 -20.03 -4.06
CA GLU A 436 19.96 -19.78 -3.50
C GLU A 436 19.97 -20.04 -2.00
N TYR A 437 21.02 -20.70 -1.53
CA TYR A 437 21.29 -20.86 -0.11
C TYR A 437 22.14 -19.69 0.34
N LEU A 438 21.53 -18.74 1.05
CA LEU A 438 22.24 -17.57 1.57
C LEU A 438 23.13 -17.94 2.75
N THR A 439 22.64 -18.85 3.60
CA THR A 439 23.39 -19.46 4.72
C THR A 439 23.03 -20.94 4.80
N GLU A 440 23.63 -21.66 5.76
CA GLU A 440 23.30 -23.09 6.00
C GLU A 440 21.82 -23.30 6.39
N THR A 441 21.16 -22.29 6.92
CA THR A 441 19.79 -22.34 7.46
C THR A 441 18.77 -21.58 6.63
N ARG A 442 19.18 -20.60 5.80
CA ARG A 442 18.32 -19.70 5.04
C ARG A 442 18.44 -19.88 3.54
N VAL A 443 17.30 -19.83 2.89
CA VAL A 443 17.16 -20.00 1.44
C VAL A 443 16.37 -18.83 0.87
N GLN A 444 16.83 -18.30 -0.24
CA GLN A 444 16.11 -17.33 -1.07
C GLN A 444 15.56 -18.04 -2.31
N LEU A 445 14.25 -17.88 -2.52
CA LEU A 445 13.55 -18.43 -3.67
C LEU A 445 13.13 -17.30 -4.60
N HIS A 446 13.53 -17.38 -5.85
CA HIS A 446 13.15 -16.43 -6.88
C HIS A 446 12.06 -17.04 -7.76
N TYR A 447 10.91 -16.40 -7.80
CA TYR A 447 9.76 -16.82 -8.58
C TYR A 447 9.26 -15.73 -9.52
N GLU A 448 8.75 -16.13 -10.67
CA GLU A 448 7.91 -15.30 -11.51
C GLU A 448 6.44 -15.71 -11.28
N ILE A 449 5.65 -14.81 -10.75
CA ILE A 449 4.26 -15.09 -10.38
C ILE A 449 3.36 -14.04 -11.05
N PRO A 450 2.20 -14.40 -11.62
CA PRO A 450 1.22 -13.42 -12.07
C PRO A 450 0.78 -12.53 -10.91
N LEU A 451 0.82 -11.21 -11.08
CA LEU A 451 0.47 -10.25 -10.02
C LEU A 451 -0.91 -10.52 -9.42
N ASN A 452 -1.88 -10.90 -10.27
CA ASN A 452 -3.24 -11.23 -9.82
C ASN A 452 -3.30 -12.41 -8.83
N GLU A 453 -2.30 -13.28 -8.79
CA GLU A 453 -2.22 -14.40 -7.85
C GLU A 453 -1.49 -14.01 -6.54
N VAL A 454 -0.73 -12.90 -6.56
CA VAL A 454 -0.02 -12.36 -5.40
C VAL A 454 -0.92 -11.44 -4.58
N ILE A 455 -1.70 -10.59 -5.25
CA ILE A 455 -2.57 -9.60 -4.57
C ILE A 455 -3.69 -10.22 -3.73
N TYR A 456 -4.10 -11.47 -3.98
CA TYR A 456 -5.09 -12.15 -3.16
C TYR A 456 -4.41 -13.12 -2.19
N ASP A 457 -4.61 -12.94 -0.91
CA ASP A 457 -4.29 -13.87 0.19
C ASP A 457 -2.90 -14.58 0.16
N PHE A 458 -2.05 -14.32 -0.86
CA PHE A 458 -0.76 -15.00 -1.00
C PHE A 458 0.17 -14.72 0.20
N PHE A 459 0.23 -13.47 0.64
CA PHE A 459 1.06 -13.07 1.78
C PHE A 459 0.58 -13.70 3.09
N ASP A 460 -0.72 -13.72 3.32
CA ASP A 460 -1.32 -14.35 4.51
C ASP A 460 -1.14 -15.86 4.49
N ALA A 461 -1.31 -16.49 3.32
CA ALA A 461 -1.05 -17.91 3.13
C ALA A 461 0.43 -18.24 3.35
N LEU A 462 1.35 -17.39 2.87
CA LEU A 462 2.77 -17.55 3.08
C LEU A 462 3.12 -17.48 4.56
N LYS A 463 2.69 -16.44 5.27
CA LYS A 463 2.89 -16.27 6.72
C LYS A 463 2.30 -17.43 7.51
N SER A 464 1.06 -17.80 7.24
CA SER A 464 0.37 -18.88 7.96
C SER A 464 1.09 -20.23 7.80
N LYS A 465 1.46 -20.58 6.55
CA LYS A 465 2.11 -21.86 6.25
C LYS A 465 3.55 -21.95 6.76
N THR A 466 4.20 -20.84 6.97
CA THR A 466 5.58 -20.75 7.46
C THR A 466 5.68 -20.28 8.91
N LYS A 467 4.55 -20.14 9.60
CA LYS A 467 4.48 -19.63 10.99
C LYS A 467 5.13 -18.24 11.15
N GLY A 468 5.08 -17.43 10.12
CA GLY A 468 5.67 -16.10 10.10
C GLY A 468 7.16 -16.03 9.75
N TYR A 469 7.80 -17.18 9.46
CA TYR A 469 9.23 -17.22 9.16
C TYR A 469 9.61 -16.93 7.71
N ALA A 470 8.65 -16.82 6.79
CA ALA A 470 8.94 -16.44 5.42
C ALA A 470 8.55 -14.99 5.17
N SER A 471 9.44 -14.28 4.51
CA SER A 471 9.20 -12.92 4.02
C SER A 471 9.11 -12.91 2.50
N LEU A 472 8.40 -11.93 1.97
CA LEU A 472 8.15 -11.74 0.55
C LEU A 472 8.48 -10.29 0.18
N ASP A 473 9.20 -10.14 -0.91
CA ASP A 473 9.29 -8.91 -1.68
C ASP A 473 8.96 -9.19 -3.14
N TYR A 474 8.43 -8.21 -3.88
CA TYR A 474 8.14 -8.40 -5.29
C TYR A 474 8.20 -7.09 -6.08
N GLU A 475 8.64 -7.21 -7.34
CA GLU A 475 8.69 -6.10 -8.29
C GLU A 475 8.00 -6.46 -9.60
N PHE A 476 7.40 -5.47 -10.24
CA PHE A 476 6.86 -5.66 -11.59
C PHE A 476 7.99 -6.01 -12.57
N LYS A 477 7.83 -7.09 -13.32
CA LYS A 477 8.81 -7.53 -14.31
C LYS A 477 8.39 -7.22 -15.74
N GLU A 478 7.28 -7.79 -16.18
CA GLU A 478 6.83 -7.71 -17.58
C GLU A 478 5.36 -8.08 -17.73
N TYR A 479 4.80 -7.81 -18.92
CA TYR A 479 3.53 -8.38 -19.34
C TYR A 479 3.77 -9.66 -20.12
N ARG A 480 3.06 -10.75 -19.79
CA ARG A 480 3.20 -12.07 -20.41
C ARG A 480 1.85 -12.58 -20.91
N ALA A 481 1.85 -13.12 -22.14
CA ALA A 481 0.65 -13.70 -22.72
C ALA A 481 0.15 -14.91 -21.94
N ALA A 482 -1.15 -14.95 -21.63
CA ALA A 482 -1.79 -16.04 -20.93
C ALA A 482 -3.18 -16.34 -21.51
N LYS A 483 -3.67 -17.57 -21.30
CA LYS A 483 -5.03 -17.95 -21.67
C LYS A 483 -6.03 -17.47 -20.62
N LEU A 484 -6.49 -16.25 -20.78
CA LEU A 484 -7.38 -15.57 -19.87
C LEU A 484 -8.77 -15.43 -20.47
N VAL A 485 -9.78 -15.50 -19.62
CA VAL A 485 -11.19 -15.33 -19.98
C VAL A 485 -11.88 -14.38 -18.99
N LYS A 486 -12.86 -13.64 -19.50
CA LYS A 486 -13.75 -12.85 -18.66
C LYS A 486 -14.79 -13.77 -18.03
N LEU A 487 -14.82 -13.79 -16.71
CA LEU A 487 -15.82 -14.49 -15.91
C LEU A 487 -16.87 -13.48 -15.44
N ASP A 488 -18.07 -13.62 -15.95
CA ASP A 488 -19.22 -12.77 -15.61
C ASP A 488 -20.14 -13.46 -14.62
N ILE A 489 -20.67 -12.71 -13.65
CA ILE A 489 -21.66 -13.18 -12.68
C ILE A 489 -23.01 -12.58 -13.02
N LEU A 490 -24.01 -13.46 -13.22
CA LEU A 490 -25.37 -13.06 -13.50
C LEU A 490 -26.27 -13.40 -12.31
N LEU A 491 -27.06 -12.43 -11.88
CA LEU A 491 -28.09 -12.58 -10.86
C LEU A 491 -29.44 -12.41 -11.50
N ASN A 492 -30.30 -13.41 -11.40
CA ASN A 492 -31.59 -13.45 -12.10
C ASN A 492 -31.49 -13.19 -13.62
N LYS A 493 -30.37 -13.59 -14.25
CA LYS A 493 -29.99 -13.38 -15.66
C LYS A 493 -29.52 -11.95 -15.99
N GLU A 494 -29.45 -11.05 -15.05
CA GLU A 494 -28.88 -9.73 -15.21
C GLU A 494 -27.39 -9.76 -14.82
N LEU A 495 -26.55 -9.16 -15.63
CA LEU A 495 -25.10 -9.07 -15.38
C LEU A 495 -24.85 -8.12 -14.21
N ILE A 496 -24.06 -8.58 -13.24
CA ILE A 496 -23.51 -7.74 -12.17
C ILE A 496 -22.05 -7.48 -12.51
N ASP A 497 -21.80 -6.37 -13.19
CA ASP A 497 -20.49 -5.97 -13.68
C ASP A 497 -19.44 -5.81 -12.58
N ALA A 498 -19.87 -5.42 -11.37
CA ALA A 498 -19.01 -5.32 -10.18
C ALA A 498 -18.36 -6.65 -9.75
N PHE A 499 -18.91 -7.81 -10.15
CA PHE A 499 -18.36 -9.14 -9.90
C PHE A 499 -17.65 -9.73 -11.12
N SER A 500 -17.58 -9.01 -12.24
CA SER A 500 -16.84 -9.46 -13.41
C SER A 500 -15.34 -9.48 -13.11
N THR A 501 -14.65 -10.54 -13.48
CA THR A 501 -13.20 -10.70 -13.26
C THR A 501 -12.54 -11.39 -14.45
N ILE A 502 -11.27 -11.12 -14.69
CA ILE A 502 -10.46 -11.83 -15.69
C ILE A 502 -9.69 -12.93 -14.94
N VAL A 503 -9.81 -14.15 -15.43
CA VAL A 503 -9.25 -15.34 -14.77
C VAL A 503 -8.64 -16.28 -15.82
N PRO A 504 -7.68 -17.15 -15.41
CA PRO A 504 -7.23 -18.23 -16.28
C PRO A 504 -8.39 -19.14 -16.69
N GLU A 505 -8.41 -19.55 -17.95
CA GLU A 505 -9.49 -20.39 -18.49
C GLU A 505 -9.69 -21.69 -17.67
N GLU A 506 -8.58 -22.31 -17.23
CA GLU A 506 -8.59 -23.54 -16.43
C GLU A 506 -9.18 -23.33 -15.03
N ALA A 507 -8.99 -22.18 -14.42
CA ALA A 507 -9.49 -21.85 -13.08
C ALA A 507 -10.93 -21.29 -13.09
N ALA A 508 -11.45 -20.88 -14.24
CA ALA A 508 -12.72 -20.17 -14.35
C ALA A 508 -13.92 -20.93 -13.75
N TYR A 509 -13.99 -22.25 -13.93
CA TYR A 509 -15.06 -23.06 -13.38
C TYR A 509 -15.02 -23.09 -11.84
N ALA A 510 -13.85 -23.36 -11.27
CA ALA A 510 -13.68 -23.44 -9.81
C ALA A 510 -13.99 -22.09 -9.15
N LYS A 511 -13.44 -21.00 -9.68
CA LYS A 511 -13.66 -19.64 -9.19
C LYS A 511 -15.13 -19.22 -9.33
N GLY A 512 -15.74 -19.48 -10.47
CA GLY A 512 -17.18 -19.21 -10.70
C GLY A 512 -18.09 -19.95 -9.75
N ARG A 513 -17.80 -21.22 -9.46
CA ARG A 513 -18.55 -22.04 -8.50
C ARG A 513 -18.42 -21.48 -7.08
N THR A 514 -17.22 -21.12 -6.64
CA THR A 514 -16.97 -20.53 -5.32
C THR A 514 -17.74 -19.22 -5.14
N ILE A 515 -17.65 -18.29 -6.11
CA ILE A 515 -18.39 -17.03 -6.08
C ILE A 515 -19.91 -17.28 -6.01
N CYS A 516 -20.46 -18.16 -6.87
CA CYS A 516 -21.88 -18.51 -6.84
C CYS A 516 -22.32 -19.08 -5.50
N SER A 517 -21.50 -19.94 -4.88
CA SER A 517 -21.80 -20.56 -3.58
C SER A 517 -21.77 -19.53 -2.44
N LYS A 518 -20.85 -18.58 -2.44
CA LYS A 518 -20.79 -17.47 -1.47
C LYS A 518 -22.00 -16.56 -1.63
N LEU A 519 -22.27 -16.08 -2.83
CA LEU A 519 -23.42 -15.24 -3.11
C LEU A 519 -24.76 -15.90 -2.71
N LYS A 520 -24.90 -17.22 -2.87
CA LYS A 520 -26.09 -17.95 -2.42
C LYS A 520 -26.32 -17.85 -0.92
N LYS A 521 -25.28 -17.77 -0.10
CA LYS A 521 -25.39 -17.64 1.36
C LYS A 521 -25.79 -16.22 1.77
N LEU A 522 -25.36 -15.21 1.00
CA LEU A 522 -25.49 -13.81 1.32
C LEU A 522 -26.77 -13.16 0.77
N ILE A 523 -27.22 -13.63 -0.40
CA ILE A 523 -28.42 -13.09 -1.03
C ILE A 523 -29.66 -13.59 -0.27
N PRO A 524 -30.53 -12.69 0.22
CA PRO A 524 -31.71 -13.05 0.97
C PRO A 524 -32.73 -13.81 0.09
N MET A 525 -33.57 -14.63 0.71
CA MET A 525 -34.66 -15.29 0.01
C MET A 525 -35.69 -14.27 -0.47
N HIS A 526 -36.07 -14.36 -1.73
CA HIS A 526 -37.13 -13.57 -2.35
C HIS A 526 -38.43 -14.37 -2.52
N GLN A 527 -39.51 -13.70 -2.95
CA GLN A 527 -40.78 -14.34 -3.30
C GLN A 527 -40.68 -15.27 -4.52
N PHE A 528 -39.57 -15.20 -5.27
CA PHE A 528 -39.25 -16.00 -6.44
C PHE A 528 -37.83 -16.59 -6.34
N GLU A 529 -37.54 -17.59 -7.13
CA GLU A 529 -36.20 -18.19 -7.19
C GLU A 529 -35.22 -17.25 -7.87
N VAL A 530 -34.06 -17.03 -7.24
CA VAL A 530 -32.97 -16.21 -7.76
C VAL A 530 -31.84 -17.14 -8.23
N PRO A 531 -31.68 -17.34 -9.55
CA PRO A 531 -30.53 -18.05 -10.09
C PRO A 531 -29.31 -17.14 -10.06
N ILE A 532 -28.21 -17.66 -9.55
CA ILE A 532 -26.87 -17.06 -9.56
C ILE A 532 -26.08 -17.90 -10.57
N GLN A 533 -25.50 -17.28 -11.58
CA GLN A 533 -24.82 -17.95 -12.68
C GLN A 533 -23.47 -17.34 -12.92
N ALA A 534 -22.45 -18.16 -13.10
CA ALA A 534 -21.16 -17.75 -13.60
C ALA A 534 -21.06 -18.14 -15.09
N ALA A 535 -20.64 -17.20 -15.93
CA ALA A 535 -20.60 -17.39 -17.37
C ALA A 535 -19.30 -16.88 -18.00
N ILE A 536 -18.90 -17.50 -19.09
CA ILE A 536 -17.86 -17.02 -20.00
C ILE A 536 -18.55 -16.67 -21.32
N GLY A 537 -18.67 -15.38 -21.61
CA GLY A 537 -19.51 -14.91 -22.69
C GLY A 537 -20.95 -15.37 -22.53
N GLN A 538 -21.47 -16.14 -23.50
CA GLN A 538 -22.84 -16.69 -23.44
C GLN A 538 -22.94 -18.03 -22.72
N LYS A 539 -21.82 -18.68 -22.41
CA LYS A 539 -21.79 -20.03 -21.84
C LYS A 539 -21.81 -19.96 -20.32
N VAL A 540 -22.90 -20.42 -19.69
CA VAL A 540 -22.98 -20.60 -18.25
C VAL A 540 -22.14 -21.82 -17.84
N ILE A 541 -21.15 -21.62 -16.97
CA ILE A 541 -20.22 -22.66 -16.49
C ILE A 541 -20.56 -23.16 -15.10
N ALA A 542 -21.11 -22.30 -14.23
CA ALA A 542 -21.55 -22.69 -12.89
C ALA A 542 -22.88 -22.04 -12.55
N ARG A 543 -23.67 -22.69 -11.73
CA ARG A 543 -24.99 -22.18 -11.31
C ARG A 543 -25.32 -22.62 -9.90
N GLU A 544 -25.81 -21.66 -9.10
CA GLU A 544 -26.49 -21.88 -7.83
C GLU A 544 -27.86 -21.21 -7.87
N THR A 545 -28.74 -21.54 -6.91
CA THR A 545 -30.07 -20.95 -6.87
C THR A 545 -30.47 -20.68 -5.42
N VAL A 546 -30.85 -19.43 -5.12
CA VAL A 546 -31.51 -19.07 -3.86
C VAL A 546 -32.97 -19.42 -3.99
N ARG A 547 -33.45 -20.27 -3.08
CA ARG A 547 -34.83 -20.76 -3.11
C ARG A 547 -35.82 -19.63 -2.78
N ALA A 548 -36.99 -19.69 -3.43
CA ALA A 548 -38.06 -18.75 -3.14
C ALA A 548 -38.67 -19.01 -1.76
N TYR A 549 -39.12 -17.94 -1.12
CA TYR A 549 -39.96 -18.05 0.07
C TYR A 549 -41.18 -18.93 -0.24
N ARG A 550 -41.42 -19.96 0.54
CA ARG A 550 -42.52 -20.92 0.31
C ARG A 550 -43.63 -20.67 1.32
N LYS A 551 -44.69 -19.98 0.88
CA LYS A 551 -45.92 -19.93 1.65
C LYS A 551 -46.68 -21.22 1.45
N ASP A 552 -47.09 -21.92 2.52
CA ASP A 552 -47.93 -23.11 2.44
C ASP A 552 -49.36 -22.70 2.09
N VAL A 553 -49.64 -22.69 0.77
CA VAL A 553 -50.99 -22.33 0.25
C VAL A 553 -52.01 -23.44 0.43
N ILE A 554 -51.55 -24.63 0.81
CA ILE A 554 -52.40 -25.81 1.03
C ILE A 554 -52.71 -26.10 2.50
N ALA A 555 -52.09 -25.37 3.45
CA ALA A 555 -52.32 -25.52 4.88
C ALA A 555 -53.80 -25.44 5.32
N LYS A 556 -54.60 -24.67 4.59
CA LYS A 556 -56.04 -24.49 4.85
C LYS A 556 -56.94 -25.42 4.02
N CYS A 557 -56.38 -26.38 3.24
CA CYS A 557 -57.13 -27.32 2.45
C CYS A 557 -57.39 -28.60 3.28
N TYR A 558 -58.49 -28.60 4.02
CA TYR A 558 -59.01 -29.78 4.71
C TYR A 558 -59.72 -30.70 3.69
N GLY A 559 -59.35 -31.99 3.66
CA GLY A 559 -59.97 -33.00 2.81
C GLY A 559 -59.19 -33.29 1.49
N GLY A 560 -59.56 -34.42 0.87
CA GLY A 560 -58.83 -35.03 -0.24
C GLY A 560 -59.00 -34.39 -1.64
N ASP A 561 -59.39 -33.11 -1.76
CA ASP A 561 -59.59 -32.45 -3.04
C ASP A 561 -58.23 -32.13 -3.72
N ILE A 562 -57.75 -33.13 -4.46
CA ILE A 562 -56.49 -33.08 -5.20
C ILE A 562 -56.52 -32.02 -6.29
N SER A 563 -57.66 -31.77 -6.89
CA SER A 563 -57.84 -30.79 -7.97
C SER A 563 -57.63 -29.36 -7.48
N ARG A 564 -58.20 -29.04 -6.31
CA ARG A 564 -58.05 -27.73 -5.67
C ARG A 564 -56.61 -27.47 -5.21
N LYS A 565 -55.94 -28.49 -4.66
CA LYS A 565 -54.53 -28.43 -4.26
C LYS A 565 -53.63 -28.17 -5.48
N LYS A 566 -53.83 -28.87 -6.60
CA LYS A 566 -53.10 -28.61 -7.84
C LYS A 566 -53.32 -27.22 -8.36
N LYS A 567 -54.56 -26.74 -8.44
CA LYS A 567 -54.88 -25.37 -8.89
C LYS A 567 -54.21 -24.28 -8.04
N LEU A 568 -54.18 -24.44 -6.72
CA LEU A 568 -53.51 -23.49 -5.82
C LEU A 568 -51.99 -23.49 -6.02
N LEU A 569 -51.38 -24.63 -6.20
CA LEU A 569 -49.94 -24.75 -6.48
C LEU A 569 -49.57 -24.16 -7.86
N GLU A 570 -50.43 -24.37 -8.88
CA GLU A 570 -50.25 -23.77 -10.22
C GLU A 570 -50.36 -22.26 -10.18
N LYS A 571 -51.37 -21.69 -9.49
CA LYS A 571 -51.48 -20.22 -9.30
C LYS A 571 -50.29 -19.67 -8.54
N GLN A 572 -49.76 -20.35 -7.54
CA GLN A 572 -48.56 -19.92 -6.84
C GLN A 572 -47.34 -19.92 -7.77
N LYS A 573 -47.21 -20.98 -8.60
CA LYS A 573 -46.13 -21.10 -9.59
C LYS A 573 -46.17 -19.98 -10.66
N GLU A 574 -47.39 -19.69 -11.17
CA GLU A 574 -47.59 -18.56 -12.13
C GLU A 574 -47.33 -17.20 -11.49
N GLY A 575 -47.80 -16.98 -10.26
CA GLY A 575 -47.53 -15.76 -9.51
C GLY A 575 -46.04 -15.52 -9.29
N LYS A 576 -45.32 -16.56 -8.89
CA LYS A 576 -43.86 -16.51 -8.76
C LYS A 576 -43.14 -16.25 -10.10
N LYS A 577 -43.64 -16.82 -11.21
CA LYS A 577 -43.09 -16.59 -12.55
C LYS A 577 -43.30 -15.13 -12.99
N ARG A 578 -44.44 -14.52 -12.69
CA ARG A 578 -44.70 -13.09 -12.95
C ARG A 578 -43.83 -12.20 -12.07
N MET A 579 -43.74 -12.46 -10.76
CA MET A 579 -42.87 -11.68 -9.86
C MET A 579 -41.39 -11.72 -10.27
N ARG A 580 -40.93 -12.85 -10.79
CA ARG A 580 -39.56 -12.98 -11.33
C ARG A 580 -39.28 -12.09 -12.53
N GLN A 581 -40.30 -11.78 -13.37
CA GLN A 581 -40.15 -10.92 -14.55
C GLN A 581 -40.01 -9.43 -14.19
N PHE A 582 -40.51 -9.01 -13.03
CA PHE A 582 -40.55 -7.61 -12.60
C PHE A 582 -39.73 -7.34 -11.32
N GLY A 583 -39.28 -8.37 -10.62
CA GLY A 583 -38.55 -8.22 -9.36
C GLY A 583 -37.06 -7.96 -9.62
N ARG A 584 -36.58 -6.81 -9.18
CA ARG A 584 -35.16 -6.57 -9.04
C ARG A 584 -34.65 -7.31 -7.81
N VAL A 585 -33.43 -7.82 -7.90
CA VAL A 585 -32.73 -8.47 -6.78
C VAL A 585 -31.66 -7.51 -6.33
N GLU A 586 -31.86 -6.99 -5.12
CA GLU A 586 -30.85 -6.15 -4.48
C GLU A 586 -29.71 -7.04 -3.97
N VAL A 587 -28.48 -6.65 -4.22
CA VAL A 587 -27.28 -7.31 -3.71
C VAL A 587 -26.91 -6.58 -2.42
N PRO A 588 -26.92 -7.28 -1.26
CA PRO A 588 -26.49 -6.66 -0.01
C PRO A 588 -25.03 -6.16 -0.12
N GLN A 589 -24.74 -5.05 0.53
CA GLN A 589 -23.38 -4.49 0.55
C GLN A 589 -22.34 -5.49 1.06
N GLU A 590 -22.70 -6.28 2.06
CA GLU A 590 -21.88 -7.37 2.60
C GLU A 590 -21.46 -8.40 1.55
N ALA A 591 -22.26 -8.59 0.48
CA ALA A 591 -21.93 -9.54 -0.58
C ALA A 591 -20.71 -9.12 -1.39
N PHE A 592 -20.46 -7.82 -1.53
CA PHE A 592 -19.28 -7.31 -2.25
C PHE A 592 -18.01 -7.55 -1.44
N THR A 593 -18.05 -7.36 -0.14
CA THR A 593 -16.90 -7.58 0.76
C THR A 593 -16.65 -9.05 1.04
N GLU A 594 -17.69 -9.87 1.25
CA GLU A 594 -17.54 -11.30 1.53
C GLU A 594 -17.11 -12.14 0.32
N VAL A 595 -17.46 -11.73 -0.90
CA VAL A 595 -16.95 -12.38 -2.11
C VAL A 595 -15.44 -12.18 -2.25
N LEU A 596 -14.89 -11.06 -1.72
CA LEU A 596 -13.45 -10.76 -1.69
C LEU A 596 -12.66 -11.69 -0.76
N LYS A 597 -13.26 -12.14 0.35
CA LYS A 597 -12.59 -13.06 1.26
C LYS A 597 -12.56 -14.45 0.63
N PHE A 598 -11.41 -14.84 0.12
CA PHE A 598 -11.19 -16.22 -0.28
C PHE A 598 -11.00 -17.06 0.99
N ASP A 599 -12.01 -17.84 1.35
CA ASP A 599 -11.87 -18.81 2.43
C ASP A 599 -10.86 -19.89 2.00
N ASP A 600 -9.82 -20.06 2.80
CA ASP A 600 -9.01 -21.27 2.86
C ASP A 600 -9.86 -22.46 3.37
N ASP A 601 -10.93 -22.81 2.68
CA ASP A 601 -11.67 -24.03 2.95
C ASP A 601 -11.10 -25.17 2.08
N LYS A 602 -10.13 -25.88 2.69
CA LYS A 602 -9.51 -27.20 2.45
C LYS A 602 -8.16 -27.22 1.77
#